data_fd0e2e98664f96079e57122571611170
#
_entry.id   fd0e2e98664f96079e57122571611170
#
_cell.length_a   1.000
_cell.length_b   1.000
_cell.length_c   1.000
_cell.angle_alpha   90.00
_cell.angle_beta   90.00
_cell.angle_gamma   90.00
#
_symmetry.space_group_name_H-M   'P 1'
#
loop_
_entity.id
_entity.type
_entity.pdbx_description
1 polymer ?
#
loop_
_entity_poly.entity_id
_entity_poly.type
_entity_poly.pdbx_seq_one_letter_code
_entity_poly.pdbx_strand_id
1 'polypeptide(L)'
;MLHGTVLILGGYLIACGIAWMLHESAHYAVHSVYAKSVSFGVSRRGPYVDAVYEPTTPTFAIQIGSIAPTLFYTPLVALSIAGYLSMYSLPQLNPVGWSLVAVPLIILIFPTGSDIQACLEATF
;
A
#
# COMPACT_ATOMS: atom_id res chain seq x y z
N MET A 1 18.61 -18.55 -20.32
CA MET A 1 18.87 -17.90 -19.03
C MET A 1 18.48 -16.42 -19.01
N LEU A 2 18.98 -15.61 -19.94
CA LEU A 2 18.70 -14.16 -19.96
C LEU A 2 17.20 -13.83 -20.05
N HIS A 3 16.44 -14.52 -20.89
CA HIS A 3 15.00 -14.33 -21.07
C HIS A 3 14.22 -14.62 -19.79
N GLY A 4 14.56 -15.67 -19.05
CA GLY A 4 13.89 -16.00 -17.79
C GLY A 4 14.11 -14.92 -16.71
N THR A 5 15.33 -14.42 -16.60
CA THR A 5 15.68 -13.35 -15.65
C THR A 5 14.94 -12.04 -15.98
N VAL A 6 14.86 -11.68 -17.26
CA VAL A 6 14.15 -10.48 -17.71
C VAL A 6 12.64 -10.60 -17.42
N LEU A 7 12.03 -11.75 -17.64
CA LEU A 7 10.61 -11.99 -17.35
C LEU A 7 10.32 -11.92 -15.84
N ILE A 8 11.17 -12.51 -15.01
CA ILE A 8 11.01 -12.45 -13.55
C ILE A 8 11.14 -11.02 -13.05
N LEU A 9 12.16 -10.30 -13.50
CA LEU A 9 12.38 -8.91 -13.10
C LEU A 9 11.24 -8.01 -13.58
N GLY A 10 10.79 -8.19 -14.81
CA GLY A 10 9.64 -7.45 -15.36
C GLY A 10 8.36 -7.71 -14.57
N GLY A 11 8.06 -8.97 -14.28
CA GLY A 11 6.91 -9.36 -13.46
C GLY A 11 6.97 -8.78 -12.04
N TYR A 12 8.15 -8.77 -11.44
CA TYR A 12 8.38 -8.17 -10.13
C TYR A 12 8.13 -6.65 -10.11
N LEU A 13 8.67 -5.93 -11.10
CA LEU A 13 8.44 -4.48 -11.21
C LEU A 13 6.97 -4.15 -11.43
N ILE A 14 6.26 -4.95 -12.24
CA ILE A 14 4.81 -4.80 -12.41
C ILE A 14 4.07 -5.05 -11.10
N ALA A 15 4.42 -6.09 -10.36
CA ALA A 15 3.81 -6.39 -9.07
C ALA A 15 4.00 -5.25 -8.05
N CYS A 16 5.21 -4.67 -7.99
CA CYS A 16 5.49 -3.50 -7.15
C CYS A 16 4.67 -2.28 -7.58
N GLY A 17 4.55 -2.04 -8.88
CA GLY A 17 3.73 -0.95 -9.42
C GLY A 17 2.25 -1.11 -9.08
N ILE A 18 1.70 -2.30 -9.23
CA ILE A 18 0.32 -2.62 -8.86
C ILE A 18 0.12 -2.44 -7.35
N ALA A 19 1.04 -2.96 -6.53
CA ALA A 19 0.97 -2.80 -5.08
C ALA A 19 0.96 -1.32 -4.66
N TRP A 20 1.78 -0.49 -5.31
CA TRP A 20 1.79 0.95 -5.06
C TRP A 20 0.48 1.62 -5.49
N MET A 21 -0.04 1.30 -6.65
CA MET A 21 -1.33 1.82 -7.12
C MET A 21 -2.48 1.44 -6.18
N LEU A 22 -2.49 0.21 -5.69
CA LEU A 22 -3.47 -0.25 -4.70
C LEU A 22 -3.31 0.48 -3.37
N HIS A 23 -2.08 0.70 -2.91
CA HIS A 23 -1.76 1.48 -1.73
C HIS A 23 -2.38 2.89 -1.81
N GLU A 24 -2.08 3.62 -2.87
CA GLU A 24 -2.63 4.98 -3.08
C GLU A 24 -4.16 4.97 -3.26
N SER A 25 -4.71 3.92 -3.88
CA SER A 25 -6.15 3.77 -4.04
C SER A 25 -6.89 3.64 -2.71
N ALA A 26 -6.27 3.01 -1.70
CA ALA A 26 -6.84 2.93 -0.36
C ALA A 26 -6.88 4.31 0.32
N HIS A 27 -5.83 5.11 0.19
CA HIS A 27 -5.82 6.51 0.63
C HIS A 27 -6.94 7.30 -0.06
N TYR A 28 -7.02 7.22 -1.38
CA TYR A 28 -8.05 7.91 -2.15
C TYR A 28 -9.46 7.53 -1.68
N ALA A 29 -9.73 6.25 -1.49
CA ALA A 29 -11.05 5.77 -1.08
C ALA A 29 -11.48 6.33 0.28
N VAL A 30 -10.60 6.34 1.26
CA VAL A 30 -10.92 6.85 2.60
C VAL A 30 -10.97 8.37 2.62
N HIS A 31 -10.00 9.04 2.02
CA HIS A 31 -10.01 10.51 1.95
C HIS A 31 -11.24 11.04 1.22
N SER A 32 -11.73 10.35 0.18
CA SER A 32 -12.92 10.77 -0.57
C SER A 32 -14.20 10.80 0.26
N VAL A 33 -14.23 10.08 1.39
CA VAL A 33 -15.38 10.08 2.30
C VAL A 33 -15.40 11.34 3.19
N TYR A 34 -14.24 11.85 3.57
CA TYR A 34 -14.12 12.88 4.60
C TYR A 34 -13.53 14.20 4.09
N ALA A 35 -12.79 14.19 2.99
CA ALA A 35 -12.15 15.37 2.46
C ALA A 35 -13.11 16.21 1.61
N LYS A 36 -12.86 17.52 1.56
CA LYS A 36 -13.54 18.45 0.66
C LYS A 36 -13.23 18.16 -0.80
N SER A 37 -11.97 17.82 -1.09
CA SER A 37 -11.51 17.39 -2.40
C SER A 37 -10.38 16.38 -2.28
N VAL A 38 -10.35 15.44 -3.21
CA VAL A 38 -9.29 14.44 -3.33
C VAL A 38 -8.86 14.37 -4.77
N SER A 39 -7.57 14.33 -5.01
CA SER A 39 -6.98 14.12 -6.33
C SER A 39 -5.98 12.98 -6.31
N PHE A 40 -5.95 12.23 -7.41
CA PHE A 40 -4.96 11.21 -7.67
C PHE A 40 -4.02 11.69 -8.75
N GLY A 41 -2.74 11.58 -8.53
CA GLY A 41 -1.73 12.02 -9.48
C GLY A 41 -0.57 11.05 -9.57
N VAL A 42 0.29 11.30 -10.56
CA VAL A 42 1.56 10.59 -10.73
C VAL A 42 2.68 11.62 -10.86
N SER A 43 3.68 11.52 -10.01
CA SER A 43 4.87 12.35 -10.03
C SER A 43 6.11 11.54 -10.43
N ARG A 44 7.27 12.19 -10.50
CA ARG A 44 8.55 11.50 -10.68
C ARG A 44 8.89 10.53 -9.53
N ARG A 45 8.25 10.69 -8.38
CA ARG A 45 8.43 9.82 -7.20
C ARG A 45 7.42 8.68 -7.15
N GLY A 46 6.48 8.63 -8.09
CA GLY A 46 5.43 7.64 -8.18
C GLY A 46 4.03 8.20 -8.02
N PRO A 47 3.01 7.33 -7.94
CA PRO A 47 1.64 7.73 -7.68
C PRO A 47 1.49 8.38 -6.30
N TYR A 48 0.55 9.29 -6.17
CA TYR A 48 0.23 9.98 -4.92
C TYR A 48 -1.23 10.36 -4.86
N VAL A 49 -1.73 10.56 -3.65
CA VAL A 49 -3.05 11.09 -3.36
C VAL A 49 -2.92 12.39 -2.57
N ASP A 50 -3.61 13.41 -3.04
CA ASP A 50 -3.71 14.70 -2.36
C ASP A 50 -5.15 14.88 -1.86
N ALA A 51 -5.30 15.27 -0.59
CA ALA A 51 -6.58 15.50 0.03
C ALA A 51 -6.62 16.86 0.73
N VAL A 52 -7.66 17.64 0.48
CA VAL A 52 -7.92 18.90 1.13
C VAL A 52 -9.11 18.74 2.07
N TYR A 53 -8.93 19.07 3.34
CA TYR A 53 -9.94 18.95 4.37
C TYR A 53 -10.52 20.29 4.77
N GLU A 54 -11.78 20.27 5.21
CA GLU A 54 -12.37 21.43 5.90
C GLU A 54 -11.74 21.56 7.30
N PRO A 55 -11.62 22.80 7.84
CA PRO A 55 -11.08 23.01 9.19
C PRO A 55 -11.86 22.29 10.30
N THR A 56 -13.12 21.94 10.01
CA THR A 56 -14.03 21.24 10.94
C THR A 56 -13.92 19.71 10.84
N THR A 57 -13.10 19.18 9.95
CA THR A 57 -12.94 17.72 9.78
C THR A 57 -12.33 17.13 11.05
N PRO A 58 -12.92 16.06 11.60
CA PRO A 58 -12.37 15.41 12.78
C PRO A 58 -10.97 14.86 12.51
N THR A 59 -10.08 15.05 13.46
CA THR A 59 -8.68 14.59 13.38
C THR A 59 -8.58 13.10 13.05
N PHE A 60 -9.42 12.25 13.65
CA PHE A 60 -9.41 10.82 13.39
C PHE A 60 -9.67 10.45 11.91
N ALA A 61 -10.47 11.25 11.21
CA ALA A 61 -10.75 11.01 9.79
C ALA A 61 -9.48 11.19 8.93
N ILE A 62 -8.68 12.20 9.24
CA ILE A 62 -7.38 12.44 8.59
C ILE A 62 -6.40 11.32 8.93
N GLN A 63 -6.36 10.91 10.19
CA GLN A 63 -5.49 9.82 10.66
C GLN A 63 -5.84 8.49 9.99
N ILE A 64 -7.12 8.11 9.95
CA ILE A 64 -7.57 6.89 9.26
C ILE A 64 -7.21 6.96 7.78
N GLY A 65 -7.44 8.08 7.11
CA GLY A 65 -7.05 8.26 5.72
C GLY A 65 -5.55 8.08 5.50
N SER A 66 -4.72 8.60 6.40
CA SER A 66 -3.26 8.53 6.32
C SER A 66 -2.70 7.12 6.50
N ILE A 67 -3.39 6.24 7.23
CA ILE A 67 -2.97 4.85 7.45
C ILE A 67 -3.90 3.83 6.78
N ALA A 68 -4.76 4.28 5.86
CA ALA A 68 -5.76 3.46 5.20
C ALA A 68 -5.21 2.17 4.57
N PRO A 69 -4.10 2.17 3.82
CA PRO A 69 -3.55 0.94 3.27
C PRO A 69 -3.24 -0.11 4.33
N THR A 70 -2.61 0.31 5.43
CA THR A 70 -2.28 -0.57 6.56
C THR A 70 -3.54 -1.18 7.17
N LEU A 71 -4.56 -0.37 7.40
CA LEU A 71 -5.82 -0.83 7.99
C LEU A 71 -6.58 -1.81 7.11
N PHE A 72 -6.59 -1.58 5.79
CA PHE A 72 -7.31 -2.43 4.85
C PHE A 72 -6.55 -3.69 4.49
N TYR A 73 -5.28 -3.55 4.12
CA TYR A 73 -4.55 -4.67 3.51
C TYR A 73 -3.91 -5.59 4.54
N THR A 74 -3.59 -5.13 5.76
CA THR A 74 -3.04 -6.03 6.79
C THR A 74 -3.97 -7.19 7.12
N PRO A 75 -5.24 -6.99 7.48
CA PRO A 75 -6.14 -8.10 7.75
C PRO A 75 -6.39 -8.96 6.50
N LEU A 76 -6.51 -8.34 5.32
CA LEU A 76 -6.75 -9.06 4.07
C LEU A 76 -5.57 -9.99 3.74
N VAL A 77 -4.34 -9.51 3.84
CA VAL A 77 -3.13 -10.30 3.60
C VAL A 77 -2.98 -11.37 4.68
N ALA A 78 -3.21 -11.05 5.95
CA ALA A 78 -3.15 -12.02 7.04
C ALA A 78 -4.15 -13.17 6.85
N LEU A 79 -5.38 -12.87 6.48
CA LEU A 79 -6.41 -13.88 6.19
C LEU A 79 -6.06 -14.71 4.95
N SER A 80 -5.48 -14.09 3.91
CA SER A 80 -5.04 -14.79 2.70
C SER A 80 -3.90 -15.76 3.00
N ILE A 81 -2.93 -15.34 3.81
CA ILE A 81 -1.82 -16.21 4.25
C ILE A 81 -2.36 -17.35 5.10
N ALA A 82 -3.22 -17.08 6.07
CA ALA A 82 -3.82 -18.09 6.92
C ALA A 82 -4.63 -19.11 6.10
N GLY A 83 -5.41 -18.64 5.12
CA GLY A 83 -6.14 -19.49 4.19
C GLY A 83 -5.23 -20.37 3.35
N TYR A 84 -4.13 -19.82 2.84
CA TYR A 84 -3.13 -20.59 2.10
C TYR A 84 -2.50 -21.68 2.98
N LEU A 85 -2.03 -21.32 4.18
CA LEU A 85 -1.37 -22.25 5.10
C LEU A 85 -2.31 -23.32 5.66
N SER A 86 -3.62 -23.11 5.63
CA SER A 86 -4.60 -24.14 5.99
C SER A 86 -4.68 -25.29 4.97
N MET A 87 -4.27 -25.00 3.73
CA MET A 87 -4.36 -25.96 2.61
C MET A 87 -2.97 -26.42 2.12
N TYR A 88 -1.95 -25.60 2.28
CA TYR A 88 -0.61 -25.82 1.73
C TYR A 88 0.47 -25.51 2.76
N SER A 89 1.65 -26.12 2.58
CA SER A 89 2.85 -25.76 3.33
C SER A 89 3.51 -24.50 2.76
N LEU A 90 4.37 -23.86 3.57
CA LEU A 90 5.18 -22.73 3.08
C LEU A 90 6.06 -23.17 1.91
N PRO A 91 6.11 -22.36 0.83
CA PRO A 91 6.99 -22.67 -0.29
C PRO A 91 8.46 -22.59 0.12
N GLN A 92 9.26 -23.50 -0.42
CA GLN A 92 10.71 -23.52 -0.22
C GLN A 92 11.36 -22.52 -1.16
N LEU A 93 11.44 -21.26 -0.75
CA LEU A 93 12.06 -20.19 -1.51
C LEU A 93 13.44 -19.84 -0.94
N ASN A 94 14.37 -19.50 -1.84
CA ASN A 94 15.63 -18.90 -1.44
C ASN A 94 15.40 -17.41 -1.05
N PRO A 95 16.41 -16.71 -0.48
CA PRO A 95 16.26 -15.32 -0.06
C PRO A 95 15.78 -14.36 -1.17
N VAL A 96 16.20 -14.60 -2.41
CA VAL A 96 15.73 -13.81 -3.57
C VAL A 96 14.24 -14.04 -3.81
N GLY A 97 13.80 -15.29 -3.83
CA GLY A 97 12.38 -15.65 -3.98
C GLY A 97 11.51 -15.03 -2.89
N TRP A 98 11.95 -15.08 -1.64
CA TRP A 98 11.25 -14.40 -0.55
C TRP A 98 11.18 -12.89 -0.73
N SER A 99 12.26 -12.25 -1.22
CA SER A 99 12.25 -10.81 -1.51
C SER A 99 11.25 -10.44 -2.60
N LEU A 100 11.12 -11.28 -3.64
CA LEU A 100 10.16 -11.06 -4.73
C LEU A 100 8.70 -11.07 -4.25
N VAL A 101 8.41 -11.82 -3.18
CA VAL A 101 7.07 -11.86 -2.56
C VAL A 101 6.90 -10.74 -1.51
N ALA A 102 7.90 -10.57 -0.65
CA ALA A 102 7.80 -9.67 0.50
C ALA A 102 7.76 -8.19 0.10
N VAL A 103 8.55 -7.76 -0.89
CA VAL A 103 8.64 -6.34 -1.25
C VAL A 103 7.33 -5.76 -1.78
N PRO A 104 6.61 -6.40 -2.71
CA PRO A 104 5.27 -5.90 -3.09
C PRO A 104 4.28 -5.85 -1.92
N LEU A 105 4.32 -6.82 -1.01
CA LEU A 105 3.46 -6.81 0.18
C LEU A 105 3.82 -5.68 1.15
N ILE A 106 5.10 -5.40 1.33
CA ILE A 106 5.57 -4.27 2.12
C ILE A 106 5.09 -2.95 1.52
N ILE A 107 5.23 -2.77 0.21
CA ILE A 107 4.73 -1.58 -0.50
C ILE A 107 3.22 -1.42 -0.31
N LEU A 108 2.47 -2.52 -0.38
CA LEU A 108 1.02 -2.51 -0.24
C LEU A 108 0.56 -2.09 1.16
N ILE A 109 1.22 -2.56 2.20
CA ILE A 109 0.75 -2.50 3.59
C ILE A 109 1.37 -1.34 4.38
N PHE A 110 2.68 -1.14 4.25
CA PHE A 110 3.40 -0.22 5.12
C PHE A 110 3.15 1.24 4.75
N PRO A 111 2.85 2.09 5.74
CA PRO A 111 2.71 3.52 5.51
C PRO A 111 4.07 4.13 5.10
N THR A 112 4.03 5.08 4.19
CA THR A 112 5.21 5.86 3.82
C THR A 112 5.57 6.88 4.91
N GLY A 113 6.76 7.48 4.82
CA GLY A 113 7.13 8.55 5.76
C GLY A 113 6.17 9.74 5.73
N SER A 114 5.63 10.09 4.56
CA SER A 114 4.61 11.13 4.40
C SER A 114 3.28 10.75 5.04
N ASP A 115 2.88 9.49 4.99
CA ASP A 115 1.64 9.01 5.62
C ASP A 115 1.74 9.11 7.15
N ILE A 116 2.87 8.69 7.69
CA ILE A 116 3.16 8.79 9.13
C ILE A 116 3.18 10.25 9.56
N GLN A 117 3.83 11.12 8.80
CA GLN A 117 3.89 12.54 9.08
C GLN A 117 2.49 13.16 9.07
N ALA A 118 1.68 12.90 8.04
CA ALA A 118 0.30 13.38 7.95
C ALA A 118 -0.57 12.90 9.12
N CYS A 119 -0.40 11.64 9.53
CA CYS A 119 -1.09 11.08 10.69
C CYS A 119 -0.71 11.79 12.00
N LEU A 120 0.59 12.08 12.19
CA LEU A 120 1.09 12.76 13.39
C LEU A 120 0.73 14.24 13.41
N GLU A 121 0.85 14.95 12.30
CA GLU A 121 0.49 16.37 12.19
C GLU A 121 -0.99 16.62 12.44
N ALA A 122 -1.86 15.67 12.07
CA ALA A 122 -3.28 15.74 12.38
C ALA A 122 -3.59 15.67 13.89
N THR A 123 -2.62 15.26 14.71
CA THR A 123 -2.79 15.16 16.18
C THR A 123 -2.56 16.50 16.89
N PHE A 124 -1.95 17.43 16.24
CA PHE A 124 -1.61 18.77 16.76
C PHE A 124 -2.34 19.86 16.00
#